data_fe77ca036a2920333a0fe82986f677e7
#
_entry.id   fe77ca036a2920333a0fe82986f677e7
#
_cell.length_a   1.000
_cell.length_b   1.000
_cell.length_c   1.000
_cell.angle_alpha   90.00
_cell.angle_beta   90.00
_cell.angle_gamma   90.00
#
_symmetry.space_group_name_H-M   'P 1'
#
loop_
_entity.id
_entity.type
_entity.pdbx_description
1 polymer ?
#
loop_
_entity_poly.entity_id
_entity_poly.type
_entity_poly.pdbx_seq_one_letter_code
_entity_poly.pdbx_strand_id
1 'polypeptide(L)'
;MSKAKAQGTTHESWIVNEFKKIGFSARRIAEGGSADEGDVEVFIQGSRWILEGKARQNLNVQQTLGKARKKANGLPVAVVWKRLVKVAGYTNRQPVEGERVVVILSWEDFLAVLNNGLRENTIIEKEKE
;
A
#
# COMPACT_ATOMS: atom_id res chain seq x y z
N MET A 1 7.65 -10.80 -19.57
CA MET A 1 7.56 -9.90 -18.41
C MET A 1 8.97 -9.61 -17.91
N SER A 2 9.31 -8.37 -17.63
CA SER A 2 10.60 -8.03 -17.04
C SER A 2 10.67 -8.51 -15.58
N LYS A 3 11.89 -8.69 -15.05
CA LYS A 3 12.07 -9.09 -13.66
C LYS A 3 11.47 -8.08 -12.68
N ALA A 4 11.62 -6.79 -12.96
CA ALA A 4 11.07 -5.74 -12.11
C ALA A 4 9.53 -5.80 -12.07
N LYS A 5 8.90 -6.06 -13.21
CA LYS A 5 7.44 -6.20 -13.30
C LYS A 5 6.96 -7.43 -12.55
N ALA A 6 7.67 -8.55 -12.66
CA ALA A 6 7.31 -9.77 -11.94
C ALA A 6 7.42 -9.57 -10.42
N GLN A 7 8.47 -8.88 -9.94
CA GLN A 7 8.63 -8.57 -8.53
C GLN A 7 7.54 -7.63 -8.01
N GLY A 8 7.13 -6.64 -8.82
CA GLY A 8 6.03 -5.75 -8.47
C GLY A 8 4.72 -6.50 -8.30
N THR A 9 4.40 -7.40 -9.24
CA THR A 9 3.20 -8.24 -9.19
C THR A 9 3.20 -9.14 -7.96
N THR A 10 4.34 -9.73 -7.62
CA THR A 10 4.49 -10.56 -6.43
C THR A 10 4.26 -9.76 -5.16
N HIS A 11 4.77 -8.54 -5.12
CA HIS A 11 4.59 -7.66 -3.96
C HIS A 11 3.13 -7.26 -3.77
N GLU A 12 2.43 -6.91 -4.84
CA GLU A 12 1.00 -6.59 -4.79
C GLU A 12 0.17 -7.76 -4.28
N SER A 13 0.44 -8.95 -4.77
CA SER A 13 -0.24 -10.17 -4.32
C SER A 13 0.03 -10.43 -2.84
N TRP A 14 1.25 -10.19 -2.39
CA TRP A 14 1.61 -10.30 -0.99
C TRP A 14 0.81 -9.32 -0.12
N ILE A 15 0.69 -8.06 -0.57
CA ILE A 15 -0.10 -7.05 0.15
C ILE A 15 -1.55 -7.51 0.29
N VAL A 16 -2.16 -7.96 -0.79
CA VAL A 16 -3.55 -8.46 -0.78
C VAL A 16 -3.70 -9.61 0.21
N ASN A 17 -2.80 -10.58 0.16
CA ASN A 17 -2.87 -11.75 1.04
C ASN A 17 -2.69 -11.38 2.51
N GLU A 18 -1.83 -10.41 2.82
CA GLU A 18 -1.63 -9.95 4.19
C GLU A 18 -2.90 -9.31 4.75
N PHE A 19 -3.59 -8.50 3.96
CA PHE A 19 -4.87 -7.92 4.39
C PHE A 19 -5.95 -8.99 4.58
N LYS A 20 -6.03 -9.96 3.68
CA LYS A 20 -7.01 -11.04 3.78
C LYS A 20 -6.79 -11.88 5.03
N LYS A 21 -5.55 -12.13 5.42
CA LYS A 21 -5.23 -12.88 6.64
C LYS A 21 -5.82 -12.27 7.90
N ILE A 22 -5.91 -10.95 7.95
CA ILE A 22 -6.46 -10.25 9.11
C ILE A 22 -7.90 -9.83 8.93
N GLY A 23 -8.57 -10.34 7.89
CA GLY A 23 -10.01 -10.19 7.71
C GLY A 23 -10.46 -8.98 6.89
N PHE A 24 -9.54 -8.28 6.23
CA PHE A 24 -9.91 -7.16 5.36
C PHE A 24 -10.24 -7.63 3.95
N SER A 25 -11.14 -6.90 3.29
CA SER A 25 -11.43 -7.08 1.87
C SER A 25 -10.39 -6.33 1.05
N ALA A 26 -9.63 -7.04 0.25
CA ALA A 26 -8.57 -6.47 -0.56
C ALA A 26 -8.49 -7.17 -1.91
N ARG A 27 -8.11 -6.43 -2.96
CA ARG A 27 -7.91 -7.00 -4.29
C ARG A 27 -6.93 -6.16 -5.08
N ARG A 28 -6.29 -6.78 -6.05
CA ARG A 28 -5.48 -6.06 -7.04
C ARG A 28 -6.41 -5.38 -8.03
N ILE A 29 -6.08 -4.13 -8.38
CA ILE A 29 -6.81 -3.42 -9.42
C ILE A 29 -6.14 -3.70 -10.74
N ALA A 30 -6.88 -4.36 -11.66
CA ALA A 30 -6.39 -4.59 -13.01
C ALA A 30 -6.58 -3.31 -13.82
N GLU A 31 -5.48 -2.61 -14.09
CA GLU A 31 -5.52 -1.46 -14.98
C GLU A 31 -5.21 -1.94 -16.40
N GLY A 32 -6.15 -1.73 -17.28
CA GLY A 32 -6.07 -2.20 -18.66
C GLY A 32 -4.84 -1.66 -19.39
N GLY A 33 -3.90 -2.52 -19.68
CA GLY A 33 -2.77 -2.24 -20.55
C GLY A 33 -1.66 -1.38 -19.99
N SER A 34 -1.76 -0.90 -18.79
CA SER A 34 -0.68 -0.16 -18.15
C SER A 34 0.46 -1.10 -17.76
N ALA A 35 1.68 -0.74 -18.15
CA ALA A 35 2.87 -1.48 -17.75
C ALA A 35 3.31 -1.13 -16.33
N ASP A 36 2.62 -0.19 -15.71
CA ASP A 36 2.96 0.26 -14.37
C ASP A 36 2.57 -0.77 -13.32
N GLU A 37 3.24 -0.69 -12.21
CA GLU A 37 2.93 -1.47 -11.03
C GLU A 37 1.46 -1.21 -10.68
N GLY A 38 0.69 -2.27 -10.53
CA GLY A 38 -0.72 -2.16 -10.24
C GLY A 38 -0.97 -1.70 -8.82
N ASP A 39 -2.17 -1.20 -8.60
CA ASP A 39 -2.62 -0.78 -7.30
C ASP A 39 -3.39 -1.89 -6.60
N VAL A 40 -3.45 -1.79 -5.30
CA VAL A 40 -4.27 -2.66 -4.47
C VAL A 40 -5.38 -1.81 -3.86
N GLU A 41 -6.59 -2.34 -3.89
CA GLU A 41 -7.73 -1.72 -3.22
C GLU A 41 -8.01 -2.47 -1.92
N VAL A 42 -8.21 -1.72 -0.84
CA VAL A 42 -8.59 -2.30 0.44
C VAL A 42 -9.61 -1.40 1.12
N PHE A 43 -10.55 -2.01 1.83
CA PHE A 43 -11.54 -1.27 2.61
C PHE A 43 -11.13 -1.25 4.07
N ILE A 44 -10.88 -0.03 4.58
CA ILE A 44 -10.44 0.19 5.97
C ILE A 44 -11.44 1.14 6.62
N GLN A 45 -12.09 0.68 7.69
CA GLN A 45 -13.08 1.47 8.43
C GLN A 45 -14.18 2.06 7.52
N GLY A 46 -14.64 1.27 6.56
CA GLY A 46 -15.68 1.70 5.64
C GLY A 46 -15.22 2.60 4.50
N SER A 47 -13.96 2.95 4.44
CA SER A 47 -13.39 3.78 3.37
C SER A 47 -12.57 2.93 2.41
N ARG A 48 -12.70 3.25 1.12
CA ARG A 48 -11.90 2.61 0.08
C ARG A 48 -10.52 3.26 0.05
N TRP A 49 -9.49 2.45 0.24
CA TRP A 49 -8.09 2.89 0.18
C TRP A 49 -7.42 2.34 -1.05
N ILE A 50 -6.56 3.15 -1.66
CA ILE A 50 -5.71 2.71 -2.77
C ILE A 50 -4.29 2.58 -2.23
N LEU A 51 -3.69 1.41 -2.42
CA LEU A 51 -2.32 1.15 -1.99
C LEU A 51 -1.43 0.97 -3.20
N GLU A 52 -0.41 1.81 -3.30
CA GLU A 52 0.60 1.72 -4.34
C GLU A 52 1.74 0.84 -3.85
N GLY A 53 1.88 -0.35 -4.42
CA GLY A 53 2.97 -1.26 -4.05
C GLY A 53 4.25 -0.90 -4.81
N LYS A 54 5.36 -0.79 -4.11
CA LYS A 54 6.68 -0.55 -4.69
C LYS A 54 7.68 -1.56 -4.17
N ALA A 55 8.32 -2.28 -5.08
CA ALA A 55 9.35 -3.26 -4.78
C ALA A 55 10.62 -2.85 -5.53
N ARG A 56 11.39 -1.95 -4.95
CA ARG A 56 12.55 -1.34 -5.60
C ARG A 56 13.60 -0.88 -4.58
N GLN A 57 14.80 -0.65 -5.06
CA GLN A 57 15.93 -0.27 -4.20
C GLN A 57 15.77 1.13 -3.62
N ASN A 58 15.39 2.10 -4.44
CA ASN A 58 15.27 3.49 -4.05
C ASN A 58 13.86 4.00 -4.31
N LEU A 59 13.43 4.95 -3.50
CA LEU A 59 12.13 5.55 -3.62
C LEU A 59 12.22 7.04 -3.33
N ASN A 60 11.76 7.86 -4.27
CA ASN A 60 11.50 9.26 -3.98
C ASN A 60 10.14 9.35 -3.30
N VAL A 61 10.15 9.50 -1.99
CA VAL A 61 8.95 9.43 -1.15
C VAL A 61 7.90 10.43 -1.59
N GLN A 62 8.27 11.72 -1.69
CA GLN A 62 7.31 12.77 -2.01
C GLN A 62 6.76 12.63 -3.42
N GLN A 63 7.61 12.33 -4.39
CA GLN A 63 7.17 12.16 -5.77
C GLN A 63 6.24 10.95 -5.91
N THR A 64 6.58 9.83 -5.29
CA THR A 64 5.80 8.61 -5.36
C THR A 64 4.43 8.81 -4.72
N LEU A 65 4.41 9.40 -3.53
CA LEU A 65 3.16 9.67 -2.83
C LEU A 65 2.29 10.66 -3.60
N GLY A 66 2.90 11.72 -4.16
CA GLY A 66 2.18 12.71 -4.96
C GLY A 66 1.52 12.11 -6.20
N LYS A 67 2.22 11.25 -6.91
CA LYS A 67 1.67 10.54 -8.08
C LYS A 67 0.54 9.59 -7.68
N ALA A 68 0.72 8.86 -6.58
CA ALA A 68 -0.30 7.95 -6.08
C ALA A 68 -1.58 8.69 -5.66
N ARG A 69 -1.44 9.82 -4.98
CA ARG A 69 -2.59 10.65 -4.59
C ARG A 69 -3.34 11.21 -5.79
N LYS A 70 -2.62 11.67 -6.81
CA LYS A 70 -3.23 12.18 -8.03
C LYS A 70 -4.00 11.08 -8.76
N LYS A 71 -3.44 9.90 -8.85
CA LYS A 71 -4.05 8.73 -9.48
C LYS A 71 -5.29 8.25 -8.73
N ALA A 72 -5.26 8.34 -7.40
CA ALA A 72 -6.37 7.90 -6.55
C ALA A 72 -7.57 8.84 -6.58
N ASN A 73 -7.42 10.05 -7.13
CA ASN A 73 -8.50 10.98 -7.40
C ASN A 73 -9.42 11.23 -6.19
N GLY A 74 -8.82 11.65 -5.08
CA GLY A 74 -9.57 12.01 -3.87
C GLY A 74 -9.74 10.90 -2.85
N LEU A 75 -9.43 9.66 -3.22
CA LEU A 75 -9.44 8.54 -2.27
C LEU A 75 -8.18 8.57 -1.39
N PRO A 76 -8.27 8.07 -0.16
CA PRO A 76 -7.08 7.93 0.66
C PRO A 76 -6.12 6.93 0.03
N VAL A 77 -4.83 7.21 0.14
CA VAL A 77 -3.79 6.43 -0.53
C VAL A 77 -2.60 6.22 0.40
N ALA A 78 -1.96 5.06 0.26
CA ALA A 78 -0.69 4.78 0.92
C ALA A 78 0.25 4.08 -0.06
N VAL A 79 1.54 4.28 0.13
CA VAL A 79 2.58 3.57 -0.62
C VAL A 79 3.14 2.48 0.29
N VAL A 80 3.13 1.24 -0.18
CA VAL A 80 3.67 0.09 0.55
C VAL A 80 4.98 -0.29 -0.13
N TRP A 81 6.09 0.04 0.50
CA TRP A 81 7.40 -0.10 -0.10
C TRP A 81 8.21 -1.23 0.55
N LYS A 82 8.60 -2.18 -0.30
CA LYS A 82 9.54 -3.24 0.05
C LYS A 82 10.85 -2.95 -0.68
N ARG A 83 11.92 -2.67 0.06
CA ARG A 83 13.21 -2.39 -0.54
C ARG A 83 13.86 -3.68 -1.01
N LEU A 84 14.22 -3.71 -2.29
CA LEU A 84 14.93 -4.84 -2.90
C LEU A 84 16.22 -4.32 -3.52
N VAL A 85 17.32 -5.02 -3.27
CA VAL A 85 18.64 -4.60 -3.74
C VAL A 85 19.28 -5.70 -4.58
N LYS A 86 20.19 -5.30 -5.47
CA LYS A 86 21.00 -6.25 -6.22
C LYS A 86 22.05 -6.85 -5.31
N VAL A 87 22.16 -8.18 -5.34
CA VAL A 87 23.16 -8.92 -4.56
C VAL A 87 23.90 -9.86 -5.52
N ALA A 88 25.21 -9.88 -5.42
CA ALA A 88 26.06 -10.74 -6.24
C ALA A 88 25.65 -12.21 -6.06
N GLY A 89 25.57 -12.95 -7.16
CA GLY A 89 25.18 -14.35 -7.16
C GLY A 89 23.69 -14.61 -7.26
N TYR A 90 22.85 -13.56 -7.19
CA TYR A 90 21.41 -13.69 -7.32
C TYR A 90 20.92 -13.10 -8.64
N THR A 91 20.00 -13.80 -9.28
CA THR A 91 19.37 -13.34 -10.52
C THR A 91 18.38 -12.22 -10.25
N ASN A 92 17.58 -12.36 -9.19
CA ASN A 92 16.58 -11.39 -8.78
C ASN A 92 17.10 -10.53 -7.63
N ARG A 93 16.57 -9.31 -7.51
CA ARG A 93 16.86 -8.46 -6.37
C ARG A 93 16.37 -9.13 -5.08
N GLN A 94 17.08 -8.88 -4.01
CA GLN A 94 16.83 -9.51 -2.72
C GLN A 94 16.42 -8.49 -1.67
N PRO A 95 15.54 -8.87 -0.72
CA PRO A 95 15.27 -8.03 0.43
C PRO A 95 16.52 -7.88 1.30
N VAL A 96 16.64 -6.75 1.96
CA VAL A 96 17.74 -6.50 2.89
C VAL A 96 17.36 -7.05 4.26
N GLU A 97 18.24 -7.89 4.82
CA GLU A 97 18.01 -8.49 6.12
C GLU A 97 17.84 -7.41 7.19
N GLY A 98 16.83 -7.57 8.03
CA GLY A 98 16.52 -6.62 9.10
C GLY A 98 15.68 -5.43 8.68
N GLU A 99 15.50 -5.18 7.39
CA GLU A 99 14.62 -4.12 6.93
C GLU A 99 13.17 -4.60 6.92
N ARG A 100 12.26 -3.66 7.13
CA ARG A 100 10.82 -3.92 7.14
C ARG A 100 10.17 -3.36 5.90
N VAL A 101 9.05 -3.93 5.49
CA VAL A 101 8.13 -3.29 4.57
C VAL A 101 7.57 -2.07 5.28
N VAL A 102 7.58 -0.93 4.62
CA VAL A 102 7.11 0.33 5.21
C VAL A 102 5.87 0.83 4.50
N VAL A 103 5.04 1.53 5.25
CA VAL A 103 3.84 2.18 4.72
C VAL A 103 4.05 3.68 4.81
N ILE A 104 3.84 4.36 3.68
CA ILE A 104 4.02 5.81 3.56
C ILE A 104 2.67 6.41 3.18
N LEU A 105 2.19 7.32 3.97
CA LEU A 105 0.94 8.04 3.68
C LEU A 105 1.09 9.48 4.11
N SER A 106 0.21 10.35 3.60
CA SER A 106 0.23 11.75 3.98
C SER A 106 -0.22 11.91 5.44
N TRP A 107 0.18 13.01 6.04
CA TRP A 107 -0.27 13.37 7.38
C TRP A 107 -1.80 13.44 7.45
N GLU A 108 -2.42 14.02 6.42
CA GLU A 108 -3.88 14.12 6.34
C GLU A 108 -4.55 12.74 6.34
N ASP A 109 -4.05 11.81 5.53
CA ASP A 109 -4.61 10.47 5.46
C ASP A 109 -4.41 9.69 6.76
N PHE A 110 -3.26 9.86 7.40
CA PHE A 110 -3.00 9.28 8.71
C PHE A 110 -3.98 9.79 9.76
N LEU A 111 -4.20 11.10 9.80
CA LEU A 111 -5.18 11.69 10.71
C LEU A 111 -6.61 11.22 10.40
N ALA A 112 -6.94 11.02 9.14
CA ALA A 112 -8.26 10.53 8.75
C ALA A 112 -8.52 9.12 9.31
N VAL A 113 -7.53 8.23 9.27
CA VAL A 113 -7.65 6.90 9.87
C VAL A 113 -7.91 7.00 11.37
N LEU A 114 -7.12 7.81 12.06
CA LEU A 114 -7.27 8.00 13.51
C LEU A 114 -8.63 8.62 13.84
N ASN A 115 -9.04 9.61 13.08
CA ASN A 115 -10.31 10.30 13.31
C ASN A 115 -11.52 9.38 13.12
N ASN A 116 -11.49 8.51 12.11
CA ASN A 116 -12.55 7.52 11.90
C ASN A 116 -12.64 6.56 13.07
N GLY A 117 -11.51 6.08 13.57
CA GLY A 117 -11.48 5.22 14.75
C GLY A 117 -11.99 5.93 16.01
N LEU A 118 -11.62 7.20 16.19
CA LEU A 118 -12.09 8.01 17.31
C LEU A 118 -13.60 8.27 17.24
N ARG A 119 -14.13 8.52 16.03
CA ARG A 119 -15.58 8.72 15.86
C ARG A 119 -16.38 7.48 16.25
N GLU A 120 -15.92 6.32 15.87
CA GLU A 120 -16.56 5.06 16.23
C GLU A 120 -16.56 4.87 17.75
N ASN A 121 -15.44 5.12 18.40
CA ASN A 121 -15.31 5.04 19.85
C ASN A 121 -16.20 6.07 20.56
N THR A 122 -16.24 7.30 20.06
CA THR A 122 -17.06 8.37 20.61
C THR A 122 -18.54 8.04 20.51
N ILE A 123 -19.00 7.49 19.40
CA ILE A 123 -20.38 7.06 19.20
C ILE A 123 -20.74 5.98 20.22
N ILE A 124 -19.90 4.99 20.41
CA ILE A 124 -20.10 3.91 21.37
C ILE A 124 -20.20 4.46 22.78
N GLU A 125 -19.35 5.39 23.16
CA GLU A 125 -19.38 6.01 24.50
C GLU A 125 -20.66 6.80 24.73
N LYS A 126 -21.12 7.54 23.72
CA LYS A 126 -22.37 8.29 23.80
C LYS A 126 -23.59 7.38 23.95
N GLU A 127 -23.57 6.23 23.31
CA GLU A 127 -24.66 5.25 23.42
C GLU A 127 -24.72 4.63 24.83
N LYS A 128 -23.63 4.61 25.57
CA LYS A 128 -23.56 4.10 26.93
C LYS A 128 -24.02 5.11 28.00
N GLU A 129 -24.05 6.37 27.63
CA GLU A 129 -24.54 7.44 28.49
C GLU A 129 -26.08 7.50 28.49
#